data_2479a1bfb1c862ee49dcef193f911a10
#
_entry.id   2479a1bfb1c862ee49dcef193f911a10
#
_cell.length_a   1.000
_cell.length_b   1.000
_cell.length_c   1.000
_cell.angle_alpha   90.00
_cell.angle_beta   90.00
_cell.angle_gamma   90.00
#
_symmetry.space_group_name_H-M   'P 1'
#
loop_
_entity.id
_entity.type
_entity.pdbx_description
1 polymer ?
#
loop_
_entity_poly.entity_id
_entity_poly.type
_entity_poly.pdbx_seq_one_letter_code
_entity_poly.pdbx_strand_id
1 'polypeptide(L)'
;MRSLVLIAAFALSAVNAATTTTEAAATTTTSSHSTTSHSSSKKVTTASAPATSEPAAASSSDPTPTYVPTGTFTWKQTYPSPGSVPVPKPEWVAALDQSKIAAAPVVKLENGSPVNPTPGSDPYCDWTFGGCTRADDIYECKKGDWGITYDDGPTAFSPKLYDYLDSINQKATLFLIGGQVLQYPELVQRAYKAGHELAIHGFSHSYLTSQSTEQIVGELRWTEEAIKEVTGVSPKLFRPPYGDIDNRVRDIAQQLGYTPVIWNHDTDDWKLSEAAGFDAAWIDGNATEWANNASTATVGGLSLEHDLYAGTVDAAIRVLPILKKAYNVIPVGQCHGLPSVYKELATSGNATASNATGSAAANQSGVAPAASGSTAPTSGASSLNAVGFMGLAMVAAAALLV
;
A
#
# COMPACT_ATOMS: atom_id res chain seq x y z
N MET A 1 22.37 18.81 5.53
CA MET A 1 23.00 18.68 4.22
C MET A 1 22.04 17.90 3.36
N ARG A 2 21.50 18.50 2.34
CA ARG A 2 20.51 17.88 1.45
C ARG A 2 21.29 17.08 0.40
N SER A 3 21.17 15.76 0.41
CA SER A 3 21.68 14.94 -0.69
C SER A 3 20.74 15.06 -1.89
N LEU A 4 21.23 15.73 -2.94
CA LEU A 4 20.62 15.73 -4.25
C LEU A 4 20.89 14.36 -4.89
N VAL A 5 19.84 13.65 -5.24
CA VAL A 5 19.92 12.56 -6.21
C VAL A 5 19.99 13.20 -7.58
N LEU A 6 21.14 13.08 -8.22
CA LEU A 6 21.38 13.55 -9.59
C LEU A 6 20.78 12.55 -10.56
N ILE A 7 19.67 12.91 -11.20
CA ILE A 7 19.19 12.24 -12.41
C ILE A 7 19.96 12.84 -13.57
N ALA A 8 20.86 12.06 -14.16
CA ALA A 8 21.58 12.45 -15.36
C ALA A 8 20.65 12.37 -16.58
N ALA A 9 20.18 13.51 -17.04
CA ALA A 9 19.52 13.65 -18.32
C ALA A 9 20.57 13.70 -19.43
N PHE A 10 20.60 12.72 -20.29
CA PHE A 10 21.37 12.77 -21.53
C PHE A 10 20.65 13.68 -22.53
N ALA A 11 21.18 14.86 -22.75
CA ALA A 11 20.79 15.73 -23.85
C ALA A 11 21.59 15.32 -25.11
N LEU A 12 20.91 14.81 -26.12
CA LEU A 12 21.46 14.60 -27.44
C LEU A 12 21.36 15.90 -28.22
N SER A 13 22.50 16.55 -28.46
CA SER A 13 22.61 17.72 -29.33
C SER A 13 22.49 17.29 -30.79
N ALA A 14 21.46 17.73 -31.50
CA ALA A 14 21.37 17.64 -32.94
C ALA A 14 22.06 18.84 -33.57
N VAL A 15 23.07 18.57 -34.38
CA VAL A 15 23.76 19.55 -35.24
C VAL A 15 22.95 19.71 -36.51
N ASN A 16 22.56 20.95 -36.77
CA ASN A 16 21.97 21.43 -38.03
C ASN A 16 23.03 21.49 -39.10
N ALA A 17 22.80 20.84 -40.27
CA ALA A 17 23.43 21.14 -41.52
C ALA A 17 22.35 21.36 -42.59
N ALA A 18 22.20 22.58 -43.02
CA ALA A 18 21.38 22.97 -44.16
C ALA A 18 22.12 22.74 -45.45
N THR A 19 21.48 22.19 -46.47
CA THR A 19 21.76 22.51 -47.87
C THR A 19 20.57 22.21 -48.80
N THR A 20 20.18 23.26 -49.41
CA THR A 20 19.44 23.63 -50.63
C THR A 20 19.03 22.60 -51.68
N THR A 21 17.75 22.74 -52.08
CA THR A 21 17.07 22.76 -53.41
C THR A 21 17.42 21.71 -54.49
N THR A 22 16.37 21.03 -54.97
CA THR A 22 15.86 21.26 -56.37
C THR A 22 14.51 20.55 -56.60
N GLU A 23 13.66 21.26 -57.29
CA GLU A 23 12.33 21.00 -57.78
C GLU A 23 12.34 20.00 -58.96
N ALA A 24 11.37 19.10 -59.06
CA ALA A 24 10.84 18.61 -60.38
C ALA A 24 9.46 17.96 -60.21
N ALA A 25 8.59 18.30 -61.12
CA ALA A 25 7.15 18.14 -61.14
C ALA A 25 6.63 16.78 -61.68
N ALA A 26 5.38 16.51 -61.34
CA ALA A 26 4.29 15.89 -62.10
C ALA A 26 4.38 14.44 -62.56
N THR A 27 3.41 13.63 -62.20
CA THR A 27 2.30 13.27 -63.14
C THR A 27 1.20 12.47 -62.43
N THR A 28 -0.01 12.89 -62.68
CA THR A 28 -1.32 12.28 -62.45
C THR A 28 -1.48 10.96 -63.20
N THR A 29 -2.19 10.00 -62.56
CA THR A 29 -3.08 9.08 -63.31
C THR A 29 -4.25 8.65 -62.43
N THR A 30 -5.41 9.07 -62.80
CA THR A 30 -6.76 8.65 -62.44
C THR A 30 -7.06 7.27 -62.99
N SER A 31 -7.73 6.42 -62.20
CA SER A 31 -8.64 5.41 -62.75
C SER A 31 -9.77 5.09 -61.77
N SER A 32 -10.95 5.23 -62.31
CA SER A 32 -12.28 5.10 -61.73
C SER A 32 -12.83 3.67 -61.87
N HIS A 33 -13.95 3.46 -61.18
CA HIS A 33 -14.99 2.42 -61.29
C HIS A 33 -14.99 1.40 -60.14
N SER A 34 -16.07 0.99 -59.54
CA SER A 34 -17.53 1.23 -59.75
C SER A 34 -18.31 0.77 -58.51
N THR A 35 -19.43 1.32 -58.33
CA THR A 35 -20.53 1.06 -57.38
C THR A 35 -21.08 -0.37 -57.43
N THR A 36 -21.36 -0.96 -56.26
CA THR A 36 -22.54 -1.82 -56.11
C THR A 36 -23.10 -1.71 -54.68
N SER A 37 -24.31 -1.26 -54.63
CA SER A 37 -25.19 -1.16 -53.47
C SER A 37 -25.76 -2.53 -53.10
N HIS A 38 -25.71 -2.88 -51.80
CA HIS A 38 -26.72 -3.77 -51.22
C HIS A 38 -27.08 -3.34 -49.78
N SER A 39 -28.34 -3.05 -49.66
CA SER A 39 -29.12 -2.80 -48.43
C SER A 39 -29.21 -4.08 -47.60
N SER A 40 -28.97 -3.98 -46.27
CA SER A 40 -29.61 -4.88 -45.31
C SER A 40 -29.53 -4.34 -43.89
N SER A 41 -30.70 -4.03 -43.37
CA SER A 41 -31.24 -4.08 -42.01
C SER A 41 -30.28 -3.89 -40.83
N LYS A 42 -30.55 -2.79 -40.10
CA LYS A 42 -30.11 -2.48 -38.74
C LYS A 42 -30.49 -3.59 -37.74
N LYS A 43 -29.48 -4.22 -37.13
CA LYS A 43 -29.63 -4.91 -35.88
C LYS A 43 -28.87 -4.07 -34.84
N VAL A 44 -29.61 -3.49 -33.91
CA VAL A 44 -29.05 -2.78 -32.72
C VAL A 44 -28.44 -3.85 -31.86
N THR A 45 -27.12 -3.90 -31.83
CA THR A 45 -26.37 -4.61 -30.80
C THR A 45 -25.92 -3.58 -29.78
N THR A 46 -26.44 -3.69 -28.57
CA THR A 46 -25.94 -3.02 -27.38
C THR A 46 -24.43 -3.39 -27.20
N ALA A 47 -23.58 -2.38 -27.32
CA ALA A 47 -22.16 -2.53 -27.02
C ALA A 47 -22.00 -2.74 -25.52
N SER A 48 -21.62 -3.95 -25.13
CA SER A 48 -21.04 -4.22 -23.82
C SER A 48 -19.72 -3.44 -23.72
N ALA A 49 -19.55 -2.73 -22.61
CA ALA A 49 -18.28 -2.11 -22.27
C ALA A 49 -17.16 -3.17 -22.26
N PRO A 50 -15.94 -2.81 -22.68
CA PRO A 50 -14.80 -3.75 -22.59
C PRO A 50 -14.56 -4.09 -21.11
N ALA A 51 -14.58 -5.38 -20.81
CA ALA A 51 -14.07 -5.90 -19.55
C ALA A 51 -12.60 -5.46 -19.45
N THR A 52 -12.26 -4.82 -18.35
CA THR A 52 -10.88 -4.61 -17.94
C THR A 52 -10.20 -5.98 -17.94
N SER A 53 -9.17 -6.11 -18.76
CA SER A 53 -8.37 -7.33 -18.81
C SER A 53 -7.68 -7.50 -17.46
N GLU A 54 -8.06 -8.55 -16.75
CA GLU A 54 -7.25 -9.17 -15.72
C GLU A 54 -5.79 -9.29 -16.24
N PRO A 55 -4.76 -8.95 -15.44
CA PRO A 55 -3.38 -9.13 -15.91
C PRO A 55 -3.22 -10.58 -16.38
N ALA A 56 -2.65 -10.73 -17.57
CA ALA A 56 -2.48 -12.02 -18.22
C ALA A 56 -1.84 -13.01 -17.25
N ALA A 57 -2.47 -14.17 -17.11
CA ALA A 57 -1.97 -15.26 -16.29
C ALA A 57 -0.47 -15.46 -16.53
N ALA A 58 0.29 -15.41 -15.44
CA ALA A 58 1.73 -15.59 -15.43
C ALA A 58 2.13 -16.81 -16.25
N SER A 59 3.23 -16.66 -16.98
CA SER A 59 3.86 -17.70 -17.79
C SER A 59 4.03 -18.99 -16.97
N SER A 60 3.83 -20.13 -17.60
CA SER A 60 3.71 -21.51 -17.10
C SER A 60 4.88 -22.09 -16.29
N SER A 61 5.68 -21.27 -15.62
CA SER A 61 6.79 -21.67 -14.74
C SER A 61 6.50 -21.48 -13.25
N ASP A 62 5.41 -20.83 -12.86
CA ASP A 62 5.05 -20.68 -11.46
C ASP A 62 4.55 -22.00 -10.88
N PRO A 63 5.03 -22.39 -9.68
CA PRO A 63 4.53 -23.58 -9.01
C PRO A 63 3.02 -23.44 -8.75
N THR A 64 2.29 -24.50 -9.01
CA THR A 64 0.85 -24.54 -8.75
C THR A 64 0.58 -24.21 -7.28
N PRO A 65 -0.33 -23.27 -6.98
CA PRO A 65 -0.67 -22.93 -5.59
C PRO A 65 -1.20 -24.18 -4.86
N THR A 66 -0.76 -24.37 -3.63
CA THR A 66 -1.15 -25.54 -2.82
C THR A 66 -2.41 -25.32 -2.01
N TYR A 67 -2.80 -24.07 -1.80
CA TYR A 67 -3.97 -23.72 -1.01
C TYR A 67 -5.23 -23.63 -1.88
N VAL A 68 -6.25 -24.36 -1.43
CA VAL A 68 -7.61 -24.27 -1.99
C VAL A 68 -8.55 -23.81 -0.88
N PRO A 69 -9.35 -22.76 -1.07
CA PRO A 69 -10.33 -22.33 -0.08
C PRO A 69 -11.28 -23.48 0.29
N THR A 70 -11.57 -23.66 1.57
CA THR A 70 -12.47 -24.71 2.03
C THR A 70 -13.95 -24.40 1.73
N GLY A 71 -14.25 -23.12 1.44
CA GLY A 71 -15.60 -22.65 1.14
C GLY A 71 -16.56 -22.71 2.34
N THR A 72 -16.04 -22.82 3.55
CA THR A 72 -16.86 -22.93 4.77
C THR A 72 -17.32 -21.60 5.33
N PHE A 73 -16.72 -20.49 4.88
CA PHE A 73 -17.12 -19.15 5.31
C PHE A 73 -18.45 -18.74 4.66
N THR A 74 -19.41 -18.32 5.45
CA THR A 74 -20.73 -17.87 4.97
C THR A 74 -20.87 -16.37 5.16
N TRP A 75 -20.96 -15.63 4.06
CA TRP A 75 -21.15 -14.18 4.03
C TRP A 75 -22.57 -13.83 4.46
N LYS A 76 -22.72 -12.81 5.31
CA LYS A 76 -24.02 -12.34 5.82
C LYS A 76 -24.72 -11.36 4.88
N GLN A 77 -23.98 -10.80 3.92
CA GLN A 77 -24.50 -9.88 2.91
C GLN A 77 -23.96 -10.24 1.53
N THR A 78 -24.59 -9.68 0.49
CA THR A 78 -24.07 -9.78 -0.88
C THR A 78 -23.00 -8.70 -1.08
N TYR A 79 -21.87 -9.10 -1.57
CA TYR A 79 -20.75 -8.24 -1.94
C TYR A 79 -20.70 -7.99 -3.44
N PRO A 80 -20.05 -6.91 -3.90
CA PRO A 80 -19.71 -6.73 -5.31
C PRO A 80 -18.85 -7.88 -5.83
N SER A 81 -18.86 -8.09 -7.14
CA SER A 81 -18.01 -9.11 -7.76
C SER A 81 -16.53 -8.73 -7.62
N PRO A 82 -15.65 -9.69 -7.21
CA PRO A 82 -14.21 -9.47 -7.23
C PRO A 82 -13.70 -8.93 -8.57
N GLY A 83 -12.70 -8.04 -8.55
CA GLY A 83 -12.12 -7.42 -9.76
C GLY A 83 -12.99 -6.34 -10.42
N SER A 84 -14.19 -6.05 -9.91
CA SER A 84 -15.04 -4.97 -10.43
C SER A 84 -15.02 -3.78 -9.49
N VAL A 85 -14.95 -2.56 -10.03
CA VAL A 85 -15.11 -1.32 -9.25
C VAL A 85 -16.50 -1.32 -8.61
N PRO A 86 -16.60 -1.30 -7.27
CA PRO A 86 -17.85 -1.51 -6.59
C PRO A 86 -18.70 -0.24 -6.52
N VAL A 87 -20.01 -0.41 -6.64
CA VAL A 87 -20.97 0.67 -6.38
C VAL A 87 -21.08 0.84 -4.85
N PRO A 88 -20.85 2.04 -4.28
CA PRO A 88 -20.98 2.27 -2.84
C PRO A 88 -22.43 2.26 -2.40
N LYS A 89 -22.65 2.01 -1.11
CA LYS A 89 -23.96 2.28 -0.50
C LYS A 89 -24.19 3.81 -0.44
N PRO A 90 -25.40 4.31 -0.79
CA PRO A 90 -25.65 5.76 -0.87
C PRO A 90 -25.32 6.52 0.42
N GLU A 91 -25.57 5.91 1.57
CA GLU A 91 -25.32 6.50 2.89
C GLU A 91 -23.82 6.73 3.16
N TRP A 92 -22.92 5.96 2.55
CA TRP A 92 -21.47 6.16 2.69
C TRP A 92 -21.00 7.41 1.96
N VAL A 93 -21.58 7.67 0.77
CA VAL A 93 -21.28 8.87 -0.01
C VAL A 93 -21.90 10.11 0.62
N ALA A 94 -23.14 9.99 1.13
CA ALA A 94 -23.85 11.08 1.80
C ALA A 94 -23.17 11.54 3.11
N ALA A 95 -22.33 10.70 3.71
CA ALA A 95 -21.56 11.04 4.91
C ALA A 95 -20.36 11.97 4.64
N LEU A 96 -19.98 12.16 3.36
CA LEU A 96 -18.85 13.02 3.01
C LEU A 96 -19.25 14.49 2.93
N ASP A 97 -18.41 15.36 3.46
CA ASP A 97 -18.45 16.80 3.24
C ASP A 97 -17.70 17.13 1.93
N GLN A 98 -18.46 17.29 0.85
CA GLN A 98 -17.89 17.55 -0.48
C GLN A 98 -17.04 18.85 -0.53
N SER A 99 -17.32 19.82 0.36
CA SER A 99 -16.58 21.09 0.41
C SER A 99 -15.14 20.93 0.94
N LYS A 100 -14.83 19.79 1.55
CA LYS A 100 -13.52 19.44 2.10
C LYS A 100 -12.73 18.46 1.21
N ILE A 101 -13.22 18.19 0.02
CA ILE A 101 -12.54 17.33 -0.95
C ILE A 101 -11.84 18.21 -1.98
N ALA A 102 -10.54 18.02 -2.16
CA ALA A 102 -9.76 18.75 -3.15
C ALA A 102 -10.34 18.56 -4.56
N ALA A 103 -10.37 19.63 -5.32
CA ALA A 103 -10.92 19.66 -6.69
C ALA A 103 -9.91 19.10 -7.72
N ALA A 104 -9.21 18.01 -7.41
CA ALA A 104 -8.38 17.32 -8.38
C ALA A 104 -9.25 16.61 -9.43
N PRO A 105 -8.85 16.65 -10.73
CA PRO A 105 -9.62 16.01 -11.79
C PRO A 105 -9.57 14.48 -11.67
N VAL A 106 -10.58 13.81 -12.19
CA VAL A 106 -10.51 12.36 -12.44
C VAL A 106 -9.48 12.12 -13.53
N VAL A 107 -8.41 11.39 -13.22
CA VAL A 107 -7.30 11.13 -14.12
C VAL A 107 -7.74 10.16 -15.22
N LYS A 108 -7.37 10.46 -16.46
CA LYS A 108 -7.66 9.59 -17.61
C LYS A 108 -6.66 8.44 -17.65
N LEU A 109 -7.15 7.26 -18.06
CA LEU A 109 -6.30 6.13 -18.39
C LEU A 109 -6.07 6.08 -19.91
N GLU A 110 -4.82 5.90 -20.31
CA GLU A 110 -4.43 5.56 -21.69
C GLU A 110 -3.63 4.27 -21.67
N ASN A 111 -4.05 3.31 -22.47
CA ASN A 111 -3.47 1.96 -22.48
C ASN A 111 -3.40 1.29 -21.08
N GLY A 112 -4.40 1.57 -20.23
CA GLY A 112 -4.49 1.02 -18.88
C GLY A 112 -3.67 1.73 -17.81
N SER A 113 -2.93 2.80 -18.15
CA SER A 113 -2.10 3.57 -17.20
C SER A 113 -2.61 5.00 -17.05
N PRO A 114 -2.48 5.62 -15.87
CA PRO A 114 -2.88 7.01 -15.65
C PRO A 114 -2.00 7.99 -16.43
N VAL A 115 -2.63 9.04 -16.97
CA VAL A 115 -1.96 10.10 -17.70
C VAL A 115 -1.90 11.35 -16.85
N ASN A 116 -0.69 11.90 -16.63
CA ASN A 116 -0.50 13.09 -15.82
C ASN A 116 -1.37 14.26 -16.33
N PRO A 117 -2.36 14.73 -15.57
CA PRO A 117 -3.24 15.82 -16.00
C PRO A 117 -2.57 17.18 -15.98
N THR A 118 -1.41 17.32 -15.33
CA THR A 118 -0.70 18.60 -15.13
C THR A 118 0.81 18.44 -15.34
N PRO A 119 1.28 18.06 -16.55
CA PRO A 119 2.71 17.87 -16.80
C PRO A 119 3.53 19.10 -16.43
N GLY A 120 4.62 18.92 -15.66
CA GLY A 120 5.50 19.99 -15.22
C GLY A 120 5.03 20.77 -13.98
N SER A 121 3.89 20.42 -13.40
CA SER A 121 3.41 20.96 -12.11
C SER A 121 2.69 19.84 -11.32
N ASP A 122 2.59 20.03 -9.99
CA ASP A 122 1.85 19.12 -9.13
C ASP A 122 0.97 19.90 -8.13
N PRO A 123 -0.15 20.47 -8.59
CA PRO A 123 -1.05 21.25 -7.73
C PRO A 123 -1.89 20.36 -6.78
N TYR A 124 -1.90 19.05 -7.00
CA TYR A 124 -2.75 18.12 -6.28
C TYR A 124 -1.97 17.18 -5.38
N CYS A 125 -0.66 17.35 -5.23
CA CYS A 125 0.23 16.45 -4.47
C CYS A 125 0.03 14.99 -4.87
N ASP A 126 0.29 14.73 -6.14
CA ASP A 126 0.12 13.42 -6.75
C ASP A 126 1.39 12.58 -6.54
N TRP A 127 1.27 11.44 -5.86
CA TRP A 127 2.40 10.56 -5.63
C TRP A 127 2.83 9.81 -6.90
N THR A 128 1.86 9.42 -7.73
CA THR A 128 2.10 8.66 -8.97
C THR A 128 3.04 9.39 -9.92
N PHE A 129 2.88 10.71 -10.06
CA PHE A 129 3.65 11.50 -11.03
C PHE A 129 4.77 12.33 -10.41
N GLY A 130 4.68 12.67 -9.13
CA GLY A 130 5.58 13.58 -8.46
C GLY A 130 6.26 13.04 -7.21
N GLY A 131 5.84 11.87 -6.72
CA GLY A 131 6.31 11.35 -5.43
C GLY A 131 5.89 12.24 -4.25
N CYS A 132 4.84 13.06 -4.42
CA CYS A 132 4.41 14.00 -3.39
C CYS A 132 3.73 13.29 -2.24
N THR A 133 4.18 13.58 -1.00
CA THR A 133 3.57 13.11 0.25
C THR A 133 3.00 14.27 1.05
N ARG A 134 1.94 14.02 1.83
CA ARG A 134 1.40 14.95 2.82
C ARG A 134 1.90 14.58 4.22
N ALA A 135 1.78 15.52 5.15
CA ALA A 135 2.19 15.31 6.54
C ALA A 135 1.36 14.23 7.27
N ASP A 136 0.22 13.90 6.75
CA ASP A 136 -0.72 12.90 7.25
C ASP A 136 -0.60 11.54 6.52
N ASP A 137 0.28 11.43 5.52
CA ASP A 137 0.67 10.16 4.94
C ASP A 137 1.71 9.45 5.83
N ILE A 138 1.61 8.13 5.91
CA ILE A 138 2.65 7.28 6.46
C ILE A 138 3.49 6.77 5.29
N TYR A 139 4.80 7.10 5.24
CA TYR A 139 5.67 6.68 4.13
C TYR A 139 7.08 6.26 4.57
N GLU A 140 7.40 6.38 5.85
CA GLU A 140 8.69 6.00 6.41
C GLU A 140 8.56 5.63 7.90
N CYS A 141 9.52 4.94 8.46
CA CYS A 141 9.62 4.68 9.89
C CYS A 141 10.66 5.60 10.55
N LYS A 142 10.74 5.61 11.87
CA LYS A 142 11.86 6.27 12.55
C LYS A 142 13.16 5.50 12.28
N LYS A 143 14.29 6.20 12.36
CA LYS A 143 15.61 5.61 12.18
C LYS A 143 15.79 4.34 13.02
N GLY A 144 16.25 3.29 12.38
CA GLY A 144 16.51 1.97 12.97
C GLY A 144 15.32 1.02 12.96
N ASP A 145 14.10 1.49 12.65
CA ASP A 145 12.93 0.64 12.44
C ASP A 145 12.70 0.41 10.94
N TRP A 146 12.05 -0.71 10.62
CA TRP A 146 11.60 -1.06 9.27
C TRP A 146 10.17 -1.56 9.32
N GLY A 147 9.26 -0.84 8.63
CA GLY A 147 7.87 -1.24 8.44
C GLY A 147 7.77 -2.29 7.35
N ILE A 148 7.55 -3.55 7.72
CA ILE A 148 7.41 -4.64 6.76
C ILE A 148 5.96 -4.79 6.33
N THR A 149 5.71 -4.81 5.01
CA THR A 149 4.37 -4.86 4.43
C THR A 149 4.30 -5.81 3.27
N TYR A 150 3.12 -6.39 3.04
CA TYR A 150 2.82 -7.24 1.90
C TYR A 150 1.47 -6.84 1.32
N ASP A 151 1.43 -6.60 0.00
CA ASP A 151 0.26 -6.11 -0.72
C ASP A 151 -0.37 -7.22 -1.57
N ASP A 152 -1.60 -7.00 -2.05
CA ASP A 152 -2.39 -7.80 -2.99
C ASP A 152 -2.99 -9.10 -2.46
N GLY A 153 -2.62 -9.50 -1.26
CA GLY A 153 -3.18 -10.72 -0.66
C GLY A 153 -4.61 -10.57 -0.11
N PRO A 154 -5.11 -11.65 0.51
CA PRO A 154 -4.47 -12.98 0.48
C PRO A 154 -4.67 -13.70 -0.85
N THR A 155 -3.73 -14.54 -1.23
CA THR A 155 -3.81 -15.41 -2.40
C THR A 155 -3.56 -16.87 -2.03
N ALA A 156 -3.67 -17.78 -2.99
CA ALA A 156 -3.31 -19.17 -2.78
C ALA A 156 -1.80 -19.38 -2.48
N PHE A 157 -0.97 -18.36 -2.67
CA PHE A 157 0.47 -18.38 -2.35
C PHE A 157 0.79 -17.82 -0.96
N SER A 158 -0.08 -16.99 -0.40
CA SER A 158 0.10 -16.35 0.93
C SER A 158 0.38 -17.33 2.08
N PRO A 159 -0.18 -18.56 2.11
CA PRO A 159 0.10 -19.52 3.19
C PRO A 159 1.58 -19.81 3.40
N LYS A 160 2.39 -19.88 2.34
CA LYS A 160 3.83 -20.09 2.43
C LYS A 160 4.54 -18.93 3.15
N LEU A 161 4.14 -17.70 2.86
CA LEU A 161 4.64 -16.53 3.57
C LEU A 161 4.20 -16.54 5.04
N TYR A 162 2.91 -16.81 5.31
CA TYR A 162 2.38 -16.83 6.67
C TYR A 162 3.04 -17.92 7.53
N ASP A 163 3.28 -19.12 6.97
CA ASP A 163 4.01 -20.20 7.65
C ASP A 163 5.43 -19.75 8.03
N TYR A 164 6.12 -19.06 7.11
CA TYR A 164 7.44 -18.53 7.37
C TYR A 164 7.44 -17.46 8.46
N LEU A 165 6.55 -16.47 8.37
CA LEU A 165 6.41 -15.40 9.36
C LEU A 165 6.08 -15.96 10.76
N ASP A 166 5.18 -16.95 10.83
CA ASP A 166 4.83 -17.66 12.07
C ASP A 166 6.05 -18.39 12.65
N SER A 167 6.83 -19.08 11.80
CA SER A 167 8.01 -19.87 12.22
C SER A 167 9.09 -19.02 12.90
N ILE A 168 9.19 -17.74 12.53
CA ILE A 168 10.17 -16.79 13.09
C ILE A 168 9.54 -15.74 14.01
N ASN A 169 8.25 -15.91 14.34
CA ASN A 169 7.44 -14.98 15.14
C ASN A 169 7.51 -13.54 14.64
N GLN A 170 7.51 -13.33 13.34
CA GLN A 170 7.48 -12.01 12.71
C GLN A 170 6.05 -11.58 12.41
N LYS A 171 5.70 -10.34 12.77
CA LYS A 171 4.43 -9.72 12.36
C LYS A 171 4.68 -8.70 11.25
N ALA A 172 3.69 -8.52 10.39
CA ALA A 172 3.73 -7.62 9.24
C ALA A 172 2.39 -6.88 9.12
N THR A 173 2.35 -5.87 8.28
CA THR A 173 1.10 -5.24 7.83
C THR A 173 0.74 -5.79 6.46
N LEU A 174 -0.48 -6.29 6.32
CA LEU A 174 -1.01 -6.91 5.10
C LEU A 174 -2.05 -5.97 4.49
N PHE A 175 -1.77 -5.43 3.31
CA PHE A 175 -2.71 -4.59 2.57
C PHE A 175 -3.54 -5.47 1.63
N LEU A 176 -4.80 -5.69 2.02
CA LEU A 176 -5.66 -6.71 1.43
C LEU A 176 -6.57 -6.11 0.37
N ILE A 177 -6.62 -6.73 -0.82
CA ILE A 177 -7.62 -6.43 -1.84
C ILE A 177 -8.97 -7.01 -1.42
N GLY A 178 -10.04 -6.20 -1.44
CA GLY A 178 -11.37 -6.64 -1.01
C GLY A 178 -11.88 -7.87 -1.78
N GLY A 179 -11.66 -7.92 -3.09
CA GLY A 179 -11.97 -9.10 -3.90
C GLY A 179 -11.23 -10.36 -3.45
N GLN A 180 -9.98 -10.26 -3.00
CA GLN A 180 -9.21 -11.38 -2.46
C GLN A 180 -9.70 -11.80 -1.06
N VAL A 181 -10.10 -10.84 -0.23
CA VAL A 181 -10.75 -11.15 1.06
C VAL A 181 -11.98 -12.03 0.85
N LEU A 182 -12.78 -11.74 -0.19
CA LEU A 182 -13.95 -12.55 -0.51
C LEU A 182 -13.60 -13.97 -0.96
N GLN A 183 -12.48 -14.15 -1.64
CA GLN A 183 -12.04 -15.46 -2.14
C GLN A 183 -11.37 -16.31 -1.06
N TYR A 184 -10.65 -15.68 -0.10
CA TYR A 184 -9.82 -16.37 0.88
C TYR A 184 -10.10 -15.90 2.33
N PRO A 185 -11.36 -15.88 2.79
CA PRO A 185 -11.70 -15.36 4.11
C PRO A 185 -11.01 -16.12 5.25
N GLU A 186 -10.75 -17.42 5.09
CA GLU A 186 -10.06 -18.23 6.09
C GLU A 186 -8.59 -17.79 6.27
N LEU A 187 -7.93 -17.33 5.19
CA LEU A 187 -6.56 -16.80 5.27
C LEU A 187 -6.55 -15.45 5.98
N VAL A 188 -7.56 -14.60 5.75
CA VAL A 188 -7.72 -13.34 6.49
C VAL A 188 -7.91 -13.62 7.98
N GLN A 189 -8.75 -14.60 8.35
CA GLN A 189 -8.92 -15.02 9.75
C GLN A 189 -7.62 -15.52 10.36
N ARG A 190 -6.86 -16.33 9.61
CA ARG A 190 -5.55 -16.84 10.03
C ARG A 190 -4.59 -15.68 10.32
N ALA A 191 -4.42 -14.78 9.37
CA ALA A 191 -3.53 -13.63 9.50
C ALA A 191 -3.88 -12.76 10.70
N TYR A 192 -5.17 -12.45 10.89
CA TYR A 192 -5.65 -11.68 12.04
C TYR A 192 -5.37 -12.39 13.37
N LYS A 193 -5.69 -13.68 13.48
CA LYS A 193 -5.43 -14.51 14.68
C LYS A 193 -3.94 -14.64 14.99
N ALA A 194 -3.11 -14.66 13.96
CA ALA A 194 -1.64 -14.67 14.11
C ALA A 194 -1.09 -13.32 14.61
N GLY A 195 -1.90 -12.26 14.61
CA GLY A 195 -1.51 -10.93 15.09
C GLY A 195 -0.84 -10.06 14.04
N HIS A 196 -1.03 -10.35 12.75
CA HIS A 196 -0.68 -9.40 11.68
C HIS A 196 -1.63 -8.21 11.70
N GLU A 197 -1.14 -7.04 11.29
CA GLU A 197 -1.98 -5.88 11.02
C GLU A 197 -2.65 -6.05 9.67
N LEU A 198 -3.97 -5.91 9.61
CA LEU A 198 -4.72 -5.93 8.36
C LEU A 198 -5.06 -4.50 7.94
N ALA A 199 -4.87 -4.20 6.67
CA ALA A 199 -5.09 -2.90 6.08
C ALA A 199 -5.82 -3.02 4.73
N ILE A 200 -6.27 -1.91 4.16
CA ILE A 200 -7.09 -1.84 2.96
C ILE A 200 -6.20 -1.60 1.74
N HIS A 201 -6.41 -2.36 0.64
CA HIS A 201 -5.75 -2.16 -0.66
C HIS A 201 -6.74 -1.99 -1.81
N GLY A 202 -7.82 -1.21 -1.61
CA GLY A 202 -8.93 -1.15 -2.55
C GLY A 202 -9.74 -2.45 -2.61
N PHE A 203 -10.83 -2.43 -3.36
CA PHE A 203 -11.67 -3.62 -3.57
C PHE A 203 -11.32 -4.35 -4.87
N SER A 204 -11.11 -3.59 -5.93
CA SER A 204 -10.86 -4.09 -7.30
C SER A 204 -9.41 -3.93 -7.77
N HIS A 205 -8.53 -3.35 -6.96
CA HIS A 205 -7.15 -3.00 -7.30
C HIS A 205 -7.06 -2.04 -8.50
N SER A 206 -7.93 -1.02 -8.56
CA SER A 206 -7.94 -0.02 -9.63
C SER A 206 -7.23 1.27 -9.21
N TYR A 207 -6.70 2.03 -10.17
CA TYR A 207 -6.13 3.36 -9.95
C TYR A 207 -7.19 4.31 -9.35
N LEU A 208 -6.98 4.80 -8.11
CA LEU A 208 -7.98 5.57 -7.39
C LEU A 208 -8.15 6.99 -7.94
N THR A 209 -7.08 7.60 -8.47
CA THR A 209 -7.18 8.94 -9.09
C THR A 209 -8.01 8.93 -10.37
N SER A 210 -8.14 7.77 -11.03
CA SER A 210 -8.98 7.59 -12.22
C SER A 210 -10.46 7.35 -11.92
N GLN A 211 -10.84 7.29 -10.64
CA GLN A 211 -12.18 6.99 -10.20
C GLN A 211 -12.93 8.23 -9.72
N SER A 212 -14.26 8.20 -9.79
CA SER A 212 -15.09 9.23 -9.17
C SER A 212 -15.02 9.15 -7.64
N THR A 213 -15.47 10.20 -6.97
CA THR A 213 -15.58 10.23 -5.49
C THR A 213 -16.37 9.03 -4.97
N GLU A 214 -17.50 8.70 -5.60
CA GLU A 214 -18.35 7.58 -5.22
C GLU A 214 -17.63 6.23 -5.38
N GLN A 215 -16.90 6.07 -6.48
CA GLN A 215 -16.14 4.86 -6.74
C GLN A 215 -15.03 4.64 -5.71
N ILE A 216 -14.28 5.71 -5.36
CA ILE A 216 -13.27 5.65 -4.29
C ILE A 216 -13.89 5.23 -2.95
N VAL A 217 -15.06 5.79 -2.60
CA VAL A 217 -15.79 5.35 -1.41
C VAL A 217 -16.14 3.87 -1.48
N GLY A 218 -16.57 3.40 -2.65
CA GLY A 218 -16.87 1.99 -2.89
C GLY A 218 -15.64 1.10 -2.68
N GLU A 219 -14.51 1.46 -3.27
CA GLU A 219 -13.24 0.72 -3.14
C GLU A 219 -12.81 0.54 -1.69
N LEU A 220 -12.86 1.61 -0.90
CA LEU A 220 -12.37 1.59 0.47
C LEU A 220 -13.40 0.93 1.43
N ARG A 221 -14.67 1.29 1.32
CA ARG A 221 -15.69 0.83 2.26
C ARG A 221 -16.09 -0.64 2.08
N TRP A 222 -16.18 -1.13 0.84
CA TRP A 222 -16.48 -2.55 0.64
C TRP A 222 -15.34 -3.46 1.10
N THR A 223 -14.09 -3.01 0.98
CA THR A 223 -12.94 -3.74 1.52
C THR A 223 -12.96 -3.77 3.05
N GLU A 224 -13.24 -2.62 3.70
CA GLU A 224 -13.42 -2.56 5.15
C GLU A 224 -14.54 -3.50 5.61
N GLU A 225 -15.71 -3.47 4.97
CA GLU A 225 -16.85 -4.33 5.32
C GLU A 225 -16.49 -5.81 5.20
N ALA A 226 -15.76 -6.20 4.16
CA ALA A 226 -15.33 -7.59 3.98
C ALA A 226 -14.35 -8.03 5.09
N ILE A 227 -13.33 -7.23 5.39
CA ILE A 227 -12.39 -7.52 6.47
C ILE A 227 -13.11 -7.58 7.82
N LYS A 228 -14.01 -6.63 8.07
CA LYS A 228 -14.81 -6.57 9.30
C LYS A 228 -15.71 -7.79 9.49
N GLU A 229 -16.37 -8.25 8.44
CA GLU A 229 -17.24 -9.42 8.53
C GLU A 229 -16.45 -10.69 8.88
N VAL A 230 -15.22 -10.80 8.37
CA VAL A 230 -14.34 -11.94 8.63
C VAL A 230 -13.69 -11.89 10.02
N THR A 231 -13.32 -10.70 10.51
CA THR A 231 -12.44 -10.55 11.69
C THR A 231 -13.12 -9.86 12.89
N GLY A 232 -14.18 -9.10 12.66
CA GLY A 232 -14.85 -8.28 13.66
C GLY A 232 -14.23 -6.88 13.84
N VAL A 233 -13.16 -6.54 13.09
CA VAL A 233 -12.49 -5.23 13.21
C VAL A 233 -12.38 -4.51 11.86
N SER A 234 -12.40 -3.17 11.91
CA SER A 234 -12.32 -2.27 10.76
C SER A 234 -10.94 -1.62 10.68
N PRO A 235 -10.15 -1.86 9.62
CA PRO A 235 -8.85 -1.23 9.45
C PRO A 235 -8.93 0.30 9.37
N LYS A 236 -7.86 0.97 9.85
CA LYS A 236 -7.64 2.42 9.68
C LYS A 236 -6.59 2.73 8.63
N LEU A 237 -5.72 1.79 8.32
CA LEU A 237 -4.68 1.98 7.33
C LEU A 237 -5.17 1.54 5.96
N PHE A 238 -4.82 2.29 4.93
CA PHE A 238 -5.00 1.86 3.56
C PHE A 238 -3.77 2.23 2.71
N ARG A 239 -3.48 1.42 1.73
CA ARG A 239 -2.51 1.74 0.70
C ARG A 239 -3.25 1.81 -0.64
N PRO A 240 -3.09 2.91 -1.40
CA PRO A 240 -3.71 2.98 -2.72
C PRO A 240 -3.03 1.99 -3.66
N PRO A 241 -3.77 1.23 -4.47
CA PRO A 241 -3.19 0.41 -5.53
C PRO A 241 -2.23 1.22 -6.41
N TYR A 242 -1.08 0.65 -6.74
CA TYR A 242 -0.01 1.32 -7.53
C TYR A 242 0.59 2.58 -6.88
N GLY A 243 0.28 2.89 -5.63
CA GLY A 243 0.58 4.18 -5.01
C GLY A 243 -0.24 5.34 -5.57
N ASP A 244 -1.29 5.06 -6.32
CA ASP A 244 -2.05 6.06 -7.07
C ASP A 244 -2.95 6.90 -6.17
N ILE A 245 -2.42 8.06 -5.74
CA ILE A 245 -3.06 8.94 -4.77
C ILE A 245 -2.75 10.41 -5.04
N ASP A 246 -3.80 11.23 -4.98
CA ASP A 246 -3.76 12.68 -4.98
C ASP A 246 -4.47 13.25 -3.74
N ASN A 247 -4.54 14.57 -3.63
CA ASN A 247 -5.24 15.22 -2.51
C ASN A 247 -6.71 14.87 -2.43
N ARG A 248 -7.40 14.64 -3.55
CA ARG A 248 -8.82 14.24 -3.58
C ARG A 248 -9.01 12.87 -2.94
N VAL A 249 -8.19 11.90 -3.31
CA VAL A 249 -8.22 10.55 -2.73
C VAL A 249 -7.92 10.59 -1.23
N ARG A 250 -6.90 11.38 -0.82
CA ARG A 250 -6.55 11.54 0.60
C ARG A 250 -7.69 12.13 1.42
N ASP A 251 -8.32 13.20 0.93
CA ASP A 251 -9.40 13.88 1.63
C ASP A 251 -10.64 12.98 1.79
N ILE A 252 -10.96 12.17 0.77
CA ILE A 252 -12.03 11.16 0.85
C ILE A 252 -11.67 10.10 1.90
N ALA A 253 -10.47 9.55 1.83
CA ALA A 253 -10.01 8.50 2.74
C ALA A 253 -10.02 8.97 4.20
N GLN A 254 -9.55 10.20 4.47
CA GLN A 254 -9.54 10.78 5.82
C GLN A 254 -10.94 10.98 6.38
N GLN A 255 -11.89 11.46 5.58
CA GLN A 255 -13.27 11.60 6.01
C GLN A 255 -13.91 10.25 6.32
N LEU A 256 -13.48 9.18 5.69
CA LEU A 256 -13.89 7.81 6.00
C LEU A 256 -13.11 7.20 7.18
N GLY A 257 -12.12 7.92 7.73
CA GLY A 257 -11.33 7.50 8.88
C GLY A 257 -10.16 6.58 8.54
N TYR A 258 -9.59 6.72 7.32
CA TYR A 258 -8.41 5.98 6.90
C TYR A 258 -7.18 6.89 6.80
N THR A 259 -6.02 6.33 7.10
CA THR A 259 -4.70 6.95 6.95
C THR A 259 -3.98 6.33 5.77
N PRO A 260 -3.54 7.14 4.79
CA PRO A 260 -2.76 6.62 3.66
C PRO A 260 -1.40 6.11 4.10
N VAL A 261 -0.98 4.99 3.53
CA VAL A 261 0.35 4.40 3.72
C VAL A 261 0.98 4.20 2.34
N ILE A 262 2.06 4.91 2.09
CA ILE A 262 2.89 4.75 0.88
C ILE A 262 4.16 4.01 1.32
N TRP A 263 5.24 4.10 0.58
CA TRP A 263 6.53 3.47 0.89
C TRP A 263 7.69 4.39 0.51
N ASN A 264 8.85 4.16 1.09
CA ASN A 264 10.09 4.82 0.70
C ASN A 264 11.13 3.83 0.15
N HIS A 265 10.81 2.54 0.14
CA HIS A 265 11.65 1.48 -0.41
C HIS A 265 10.80 0.49 -1.21
N ASP A 266 11.09 0.35 -2.50
CA ASP A 266 10.41 -0.57 -3.41
C ASP A 266 11.36 -1.73 -3.72
N THR A 267 10.93 -2.97 -3.46
CA THR A 267 11.71 -4.16 -3.80
C THR A 267 11.74 -4.43 -5.28
N ASP A 268 10.80 -3.86 -6.03
CA ASP A 268 10.55 -4.18 -7.43
C ASP A 268 10.15 -5.65 -7.68
N ASP A 269 9.67 -6.38 -6.66
CA ASP A 269 9.31 -7.80 -6.76
C ASP A 269 8.18 -8.06 -7.76
N TRP A 270 7.26 -7.11 -7.93
CA TRP A 270 6.19 -7.13 -8.91
C TRP A 270 6.70 -7.26 -10.36
N LYS A 271 7.91 -6.78 -10.64
CA LYS A 271 8.55 -6.92 -11.96
C LYS A 271 8.89 -8.35 -12.34
N LEU A 272 8.92 -9.28 -11.37
CA LEU A 272 9.14 -10.71 -11.65
C LEU A 272 8.11 -11.29 -12.62
N SER A 273 6.87 -10.82 -12.56
CA SER A 273 5.77 -11.27 -13.44
C SER A 273 5.56 -10.37 -14.66
N GLU A 274 6.00 -9.10 -14.63
CA GLU A 274 5.65 -8.10 -15.64
C GLU A 274 6.80 -7.76 -16.59
N ALA A 275 8.05 -7.82 -16.13
CA ALA A 275 9.19 -7.36 -16.90
C ALA A 275 10.05 -8.51 -17.43
N ALA A 276 10.00 -8.75 -18.74
CA ALA A 276 10.90 -9.71 -19.38
C ALA A 276 12.38 -9.36 -19.10
N GLY A 277 13.13 -10.30 -18.51
CA GLY A 277 14.55 -10.12 -18.20
C GLY A 277 14.83 -9.43 -16.87
N PHE A 278 13.83 -9.21 -16.02
CA PHE A 278 14.06 -8.78 -14.65
C PHE A 278 14.75 -9.90 -13.86
N ASP A 279 15.88 -9.59 -13.22
CA ASP A 279 16.63 -10.56 -12.42
C ASP A 279 16.21 -10.51 -10.95
N ALA A 280 15.70 -11.61 -10.44
CA ALA A 280 15.30 -11.74 -9.04
C ALA A 280 16.44 -11.38 -8.04
N ALA A 281 17.71 -11.50 -8.46
CA ALA A 281 18.85 -11.10 -7.64
C ALA A 281 18.90 -9.59 -7.35
N TRP A 282 18.24 -8.77 -8.17
CA TRP A 282 18.16 -7.31 -7.91
C TRP A 282 17.33 -7.01 -6.65
N ILE A 283 16.29 -7.79 -6.37
CA ILE A 283 15.49 -7.67 -5.14
C ILE A 283 16.37 -7.87 -3.91
N ASP A 284 17.15 -8.94 -3.88
CA ASP A 284 18.07 -9.26 -2.79
C ASP A 284 19.20 -8.21 -2.71
N GLY A 285 19.63 -7.66 -3.86
CA GLY A 285 20.58 -6.56 -3.99
C GLY A 285 20.08 -5.27 -3.34
N ASN A 286 18.85 -4.84 -3.67
CA ASN A 286 18.21 -3.66 -3.09
C ASN A 286 18.13 -3.79 -1.55
N ALA A 287 17.63 -4.91 -1.04
CA ALA A 287 17.53 -5.15 0.40
C ALA A 287 18.91 -5.13 1.08
N THR A 288 19.94 -5.67 0.42
CA THR A 288 21.32 -5.67 0.93
C THR A 288 21.88 -4.24 0.97
N GLU A 289 21.62 -3.43 -0.05
CA GLU A 289 22.03 -2.03 -0.07
C GLU A 289 21.38 -1.24 1.07
N TRP A 290 20.06 -1.40 1.28
CA TRP A 290 19.36 -0.75 2.38
C TRP A 290 19.93 -1.16 3.73
N ALA A 291 20.19 -2.45 3.93
CA ALA A 291 20.79 -2.95 5.17
C ALA A 291 22.21 -2.36 5.41
N ASN A 292 23.03 -2.27 4.37
CA ASN A 292 24.38 -1.68 4.45
C ASN A 292 24.34 -0.19 4.80
N ASN A 293 23.31 0.53 4.33
CA ASN A 293 23.14 1.97 4.55
C ASN A 293 22.42 2.31 5.87
N ALA A 294 21.98 1.33 6.67
CA ALA A 294 21.19 1.53 7.87
C ALA A 294 21.82 2.48 8.89
N SER A 295 23.14 2.42 9.07
CA SER A 295 23.86 3.28 10.03
C SER A 295 23.86 4.75 9.65
N THR A 296 23.84 5.06 8.34
CA THR A 296 23.88 6.42 7.80
C THR A 296 22.50 6.96 7.44
N ALA A 297 21.49 6.09 7.35
CA ALA A 297 20.12 6.48 7.08
C ALA A 297 19.61 7.50 8.12
N THR A 298 18.86 8.50 7.69
CA THR A 298 18.26 9.53 8.56
C THR A 298 16.89 9.12 9.08
N VAL A 299 16.19 8.25 8.34
CA VAL A 299 14.87 7.68 8.64
C VAL A 299 14.94 6.16 8.53
N GLY A 300 13.92 5.47 8.97
CA GLY A 300 13.72 4.04 8.78
C GLY A 300 13.03 3.72 7.46
N GLY A 301 13.04 2.45 7.07
CA GLY A 301 12.41 1.98 5.85
C GLY A 301 10.94 1.63 6.06
N LEU A 302 10.16 1.75 5.01
CA LEU A 302 8.86 1.15 4.83
C LEU A 302 8.83 0.56 3.43
N SER A 303 8.79 -0.78 3.33
CA SER A 303 8.93 -1.46 2.04
C SER A 303 7.60 -1.74 1.36
N LEU A 304 7.64 -1.73 0.01
CA LEU A 304 6.64 -2.35 -0.86
C LEU A 304 7.13 -3.74 -1.22
N GLU A 305 6.34 -4.74 -0.88
CA GLU A 305 6.52 -6.16 -1.19
C GLU A 305 5.13 -6.78 -1.41
N HIS A 306 5.05 -7.93 -2.07
CA HIS A 306 3.77 -8.56 -2.41
C HIS A 306 3.72 -10.03 -2.01
N ASP A 307 2.51 -10.53 -1.69
CA ASP A 307 2.23 -11.97 -1.52
C ASP A 307 1.31 -12.53 -2.63
N LEU A 308 1.37 -11.90 -3.81
CA LEU A 308 0.49 -12.16 -4.94
C LEU A 308 0.83 -13.46 -5.69
N TYR A 309 2.13 -13.72 -5.93
CA TYR A 309 2.62 -14.87 -6.70
C TYR A 309 3.68 -15.66 -5.93
N ALA A 310 3.99 -16.86 -6.41
CA ALA A 310 5.04 -17.68 -5.80
C ALA A 310 6.40 -16.96 -5.78
N GLY A 311 6.75 -16.26 -6.86
CA GLY A 311 8.01 -15.53 -6.99
C GLY A 311 8.15 -14.38 -6.00
N THR A 312 7.08 -13.60 -5.77
CA THR A 312 7.06 -12.49 -4.80
C THR A 312 7.13 -13.02 -3.37
N VAL A 313 6.41 -14.11 -3.06
CA VAL A 313 6.50 -14.80 -1.76
C VAL A 313 7.92 -15.31 -1.50
N ASP A 314 8.57 -15.90 -2.50
CA ASP A 314 9.95 -16.38 -2.37
C ASP A 314 10.95 -15.21 -2.18
N ALA A 315 10.72 -14.08 -2.82
CA ALA A 315 11.49 -12.86 -2.62
C ALA A 315 11.31 -12.33 -1.18
N ALA A 316 10.09 -12.21 -0.70
CA ALA A 316 9.78 -11.77 0.67
C ALA A 316 10.50 -12.62 1.73
N ILE A 317 10.53 -13.95 1.55
CA ILE A 317 11.23 -14.89 2.46
C ILE A 317 12.75 -14.68 2.42
N ARG A 318 13.33 -14.27 1.28
CA ARG A 318 14.78 -13.98 1.17
C ARG A 318 15.14 -12.59 1.69
N VAL A 319 14.31 -11.59 1.43
CA VAL A 319 14.51 -10.17 1.81
C VAL A 319 14.46 -9.98 3.32
N LEU A 320 13.48 -10.55 3.99
CA LEU A 320 13.24 -10.33 5.41
C LEU A 320 14.46 -10.63 6.31
N PRO A 321 15.21 -11.74 6.16
CA PRO A 321 16.42 -11.97 6.96
C PRO A 321 17.53 -10.94 6.72
N ILE A 322 17.61 -10.35 5.53
CA ILE A 322 18.58 -9.31 5.20
C ILE A 322 18.25 -8.05 5.99
N LEU A 323 17.00 -7.61 5.95
CA LEU A 323 16.52 -6.43 6.66
C LEU A 323 16.64 -6.59 8.19
N LYS A 324 16.33 -7.77 8.74
CA LYS A 324 16.41 -8.08 10.18
C LYS A 324 17.83 -8.02 10.74
N LYS A 325 18.87 -8.08 9.91
CA LYS A 325 20.25 -7.90 10.37
C LYS A 325 20.60 -6.45 10.70
N ALA A 326 19.87 -5.49 10.10
CA ALA A 326 20.20 -4.07 10.16
C ALA A 326 19.15 -3.22 10.86
N TYR A 327 17.90 -3.70 10.89
CA TYR A 327 16.74 -2.95 11.38
C TYR A 327 15.92 -3.75 12.38
N ASN A 328 15.20 -3.03 13.23
CA ASN A 328 14.09 -3.57 14.01
C ASN A 328 12.87 -3.66 13.06
N VAL A 329 12.60 -4.85 12.54
CA VAL A 329 11.53 -5.08 11.55
C VAL A 329 10.21 -5.31 12.27
N ILE A 330 9.24 -4.41 12.05
CA ILE A 330 7.95 -4.35 12.77
C ILE A 330 6.81 -3.98 11.81
N PRO A 331 5.53 -4.21 12.19
CA PRO A 331 4.39 -3.70 11.43
C PRO A 331 4.30 -2.16 11.42
N VAL A 332 3.57 -1.61 10.44
CA VAL A 332 3.43 -0.15 10.23
C VAL A 332 2.86 0.57 11.45
N GLY A 333 1.81 0.02 12.08
CA GLY A 333 1.22 0.64 13.26
C GLY A 333 2.19 0.75 14.43
N GLN A 334 3.05 -0.26 14.64
CA GLN A 334 4.10 -0.22 15.65
C GLN A 334 5.20 0.79 15.27
N CYS A 335 5.60 0.83 14.02
CA CYS A 335 6.58 1.77 13.48
C CYS A 335 6.17 3.23 13.77
N HIS A 336 4.90 3.54 13.66
CA HIS A 336 4.33 4.87 13.91
C HIS A 336 3.80 5.07 15.33
N GLY A 337 3.91 4.06 16.20
CA GLY A 337 3.42 4.14 17.57
C GLY A 337 1.90 4.38 17.66
N LEU A 338 1.15 3.87 16.67
CA LEU A 338 -0.30 4.02 16.66
C LEU A 338 -0.92 3.20 17.81
N PRO A 339 -1.84 3.79 18.58
CA PRO A 339 -2.49 3.09 19.70
C PRO A 339 -3.34 1.91 19.23
N SER A 340 -3.82 1.95 17.99
CA SER A 340 -4.53 0.87 17.29
C SER A 340 -4.61 1.16 15.81
N VAL A 341 -4.45 0.13 14.99
CA VAL A 341 -4.70 0.14 13.54
C VAL A 341 -6.16 -0.20 13.19
N TYR A 342 -7.03 -0.39 14.20
CA TYR A 342 -8.44 -0.72 14.03
C TYR A 342 -9.33 0.34 14.70
N LYS A 343 -10.51 0.60 14.11
CA LYS A 343 -11.45 1.62 14.56
C LYS A 343 -12.07 1.26 15.92
N GLU A 344 -12.42 -0.01 16.13
CA GLU A 344 -13.08 -0.51 17.32
C GLU A 344 -12.21 -0.41 18.59
N LEU A 345 -10.90 -0.63 18.45
CA LEU A 345 -9.97 -0.62 19.60
C LEU A 345 -9.57 0.81 20.03
N ALA A 346 -9.79 1.80 19.19
CA ALA A 346 -9.52 3.20 19.52
C ALA A 346 -10.54 3.80 20.49
N THR A 347 -11.73 3.22 20.60
CA THR A 347 -12.81 3.68 21.49
C THR A 347 -12.74 3.09 22.90
N SER A 348 -11.92 2.05 23.11
CA SER A 348 -11.71 1.41 24.41
C SER A 348 -10.54 2.07 25.16
N GLY A 349 -10.67 3.35 25.48
CA GLY A 349 -9.71 4.04 26.35
C GLY A 349 -9.74 3.43 27.78
N ASN A 350 -9.12 2.31 27.94
CA ASN A 350 -8.53 1.68 29.12
C ASN A 350 -8.53 0.15 28.97
N ALA A 351 -7.59 -0.39 28.18
CA ALA A 351 -7.28 -1.81 28.24
C ALA A 351 -5.76 -1.96 28.20
N THR A 352 -5.22 -2.23 29.38
CA THR A 352 -3.89 -2.83 29.57
C THR A 352 -3.64 -3.90 28.51
N ALA A 353 -2.49 -3.82 27.86
CA ALA A 353 -2.00 -4.85 26.95
C ALA A 353 -2.05 -6.21 27.64
N SER A 354 -3.02 -7.02 27.30
CA SER A 354 -3.10 -8.41 27.73
C SER A 354 -2.27 -9.23 26.77
N ASN A 355 -1.07 -9.60 27.19
CA ASN A 355 -0.33 -10.72 26.63
C ASN A 355 -1.23 -11.97 26.70
N ALA A 356 -1.73 -12.41 25.56
CA ALA A 356 -2.37 -13.72 25.45
C ALA A 356 -1.29 -14.79 25.39
N THR A 357 -0.74 -15.17 26.54
CA THR A 357 -0.08 -16.46 26.71
C THR A 357 -1.16 -17.46 27.06
N GLY A 358 -1.44 -18.36 26.10
CA GLY A 358 -2.29 -19.51 26.35
C GLY A 358 -1.71 -20.37 27.46
N SER A 359 -2.48 -20.61 28.51
CA SER A 359 -2.20 -21.65 29.48
C SER A 359 -3.47 -22.48 29.67
N ALA A 360 -3.30 -23.77 29.45
CA ALA A 360 -4.30 -24.80 29.63
C ALA A 360 -4.74 -24.89 31.09
N ALA A 361 -6.03 -25.06 31.27
CA ALA A 361 -6.67 -25.28 32.55
C ALA A 361 -6.27 -26.63 33.14
N ALA A 362 -5.77 -26.63 34.37
CA ALA A 362 -5.83 -27.77 35.25
C ALA A 362 -6.56 -27.36 36.54
N ASN A 363 -7.65 -28.06 36.78
CA ASN A 363 -8.56 -27.96 37.90
C ASN A 363 -7.90 -28.57 39.15
N GLN A 364 -7.83 -27.84 40.28
CA GLN A 364 -7.88 -28.44 41.61
C GLN A 364 -8.35 -27.49 42.69
N SER A 365 -9.28 -27.98 43.45
CA SER A 365 -9.97 -27.41 44.57
C SER A 365 -9.09 -27.32 45.85
N GLY A 366 -9.33 -26.29 46.67
CA GLY A 366 -9.11 -26.51 48.12
C GLY A 366 -8.58 -25.33 48.93
N VAL A 367 -9.51 -24.74 49.72
CA VAL A 367 -9.34 -24.27 51.10
C VAL A 367 -8.53 -22.99 51.34
N ALA A 368 -9.26 -21.94 51.81
CA ALA A 368 -8.73 -20.84 52.64
C ALA A 368 -8.50 -21.30 54.09
N PRO A 369 -7.65 -20.61 54.91
CA PRO A 369 -8.13 -19.44 55.63
C PRO A 369 -7.12 -18.32 56.05
N ALA A 370 -7.72 -17.13 56.33
CA ALA A 370 -7.43 -16.15 57.41
C ALA A 370 -6.14 -15.34 57.44
N ALA A 371 -6.23 -14.09 57.21
CA ALA A 371 -6.10 -12.85 58.02
C ALA A 371 -4.86 -12.62 58.93
N SER A 372 -4.27 -11.49 58.73
CA SER A 372 -3.79 -10.40 59.60
C SER A 372 -2.54 -9.75 59.00
N GLY A 373 -2.36 -8.45 58.89
CA GLY A 373 -2.62 -7.31 59.66
C GLY A 373 -1.49 -6.32 59.43
N SER A 374 -1.82 -5.04 59.12
CA SER A 374 -1.10 -3.82 59.60
C SER A 374 0.40 -3.66 59.23
N THR A 375 0.86 -2.61 58.61
CA THR A 375 0.98 -1.20 58.94
C THR A 375 1.73 -0.43 57.85
N ALA A 376 1.31 0.79 57.56
CA ALA A 376 2.10 1.83 56.89
C ALA A 376 3.11 2.46 57.90
N PRO A 377 4.17 3.14 57.46
CA PRO A 377 4.13 4.60 57.46
C PRO A 377 4.83 5.32 56.30
N THR A 378 4.24 6.35 55.83
CA THR A 378 4.55 7.79 55.69
C THR A 378 5.99 8.25 55.40
N SER A 379 6.02 9.15 54.38
CA SER A 379 6.73 10.42 54.29
C SER A 379 8.16 10.46 53.77
N GLY A 380 8.38 11.40 52.84
CA GLY A 380 9.69 11.95 52.51
C GLY A 380 9.71 12.73 51.20
N ALA A 381 9.20 13.96 51.20
CA ALA A 381 9.44 14.95 50.18
C ALA A 381 10.86 15.50 50.30
N SER A 382 11.54 15.74 49.20
CA SER A 382 12.56 16.79 49.12
C SER A 382 12.75 17.26 47.67
N SER A 383 12.67 18.51 47.56
CA SER A 383 12.76 19.44 46.46
C SER A 383 14.18 19.80 46.02
N LEU A 384 14.24 20.45 44.82
CA LEU A 384 15.26 21.42 44.32
C LEU A 384 16.57 20.84 43.77
N ASN A 385 16.95 21.13 42.52
CA ASN A 385 17.45 22.44 42.05
C ASN A 385 17.63 22.46 40.54
N ALA A 386 17.23 23.60 39.99
CA ALA A 386 17.55 24.08 38.64
C ALA A 386 18.98 24.65 38.63
N VAL A 387 19.75 24.36 37.57
CA VAL A 387 20.84 25.23 37.13
C VAL A 387 20.81 25.30 35.59
N GLY A 388 20.55 26.49 35.10
CA GLY A 388 20.72 26.85 33.70
C GLY A 388 22.20 27.20 33.42
N PHE A 389 22.60 26.99 32.19
CA PHE A 389 23.71 27.74 31.60
C PHE A 389 23.48 28.04 30.13
N MET A 390 23.73 29.31 29.85
CA MET A 390 23.68 30.01 28.56
C MET A 390 24.74 29.50 27.57
N GLY A 391 24.39 29.53 26.31
CA GLY A 391 24.91 30.26 25.19
C GLY A 391 26.35 30.03 24.75
N LEU A 392 26.51 29.71 23.48
CA LEU A 392 27.46 30.40 22.62
C LEU A 392 27.10 30.17 21.12
N ALA A 393 26.77 31.28 20.46
CA ALA A 393 26.74 31.39 19.01
C ALA A 393 28.19 31.60 18.51
N MET A 394 28.58 30.90 17.44
CA MET A 394 29.72 31.32 16.63
C MET A 394 29.35 31.22 15.14
N VAL A 395 29.43 32.38 14.53
CA VAL A 395 29.42 32.68 13.10
C VAL A 395 30.87 32.61 12.58
N ALA A 396 31.06 32.03 11.41
CA ALA A 396 32.12 32.37 10.46
C ALA A 396 31.82 31.62 9.15
N ALA A 397 31.39 32.25 8.08
CA ALA A 397 32.08 33.12 7.14
C ALA A 397 32.96 32.35 6.13
N ALA A 398 32.45 32.38 4.92
CA ALA A 398 32.97 32.22 3.57
C ALA A 398 34.47 32.13 3.32
N ALA A 399 34.85 31.26 2.38
CA ALA A 399 35.82 31.62 1.33
C ALA A 399 35.53 30.87 0.04
N LEU A 400 35.36 31.61 -1.06
CA LEU A 400 35.46 31.25 -2.47
C LEU A 400 36.89 30.82 -2.80
N LEU A 401 36.99 30.02 -3.85
CA LEU A 401 37.96 30.00 -4.97
C LEU A 401 38.36 28.51 -5.28
N VAL A 402 38.13 28.05 -6.36
CA VAL A 402 38.47 27.91 -7.77
C VAL A 402 37.57 26.84 -8.37
#